data_19263b40c7b4e7c458438e5bcc8d3232
#
_entry.id   19263b40c7b4e7c458438e5bcc8d3232
#
_cell.length_a   1.000
_cell.length_b   1.000
_cell.length_c   1.000
_cell.angle_alpha   90.00
_cell.angle_beta   90.00
_cell.angle_gamma   90.00
#
_symmetry.space_group_name_H-M   'P 1'
#
loop_
_entity.id
_entity.type
_entity.pdbx_description
1 polymer ?
#
loop_
_entity_poly.entity_id
_entity_poly.type
_entity_poly.pdbx_seq_one_letter_code
_entity_poly.pdbx_strand_id
1 'polypeptide(L)'
;MKDISSINLKSLKKQLSKKGYHFKNKISSGGYATTITVKKGFCGKKRCAKIFVDGNDISKMNDDKLAVFRRRQVGIVYQFYNLIPILTVEENITLPCDLDGRGVDRERLEMILDSFGLRARRKHLPNQLSGGQQQRTSIARALINNPSLVLADEPTGNLDSKSSEEVMSMLKMCNQSYGQTVIMITHNLDIAKQADRIITISDGKIVEEV
;
A
#
# COMPACT_ATOMS: atom_id res chain seq x y z
N MET A 1 4.68 -5.57 -14.03
CA MET A 1 5.06 -4.84 -12.80
C MET A 1 5.41 -5.88 -11.75
N LYS A 2 6.67 -5.95 -11.29
CA LYS A 2 7.01 -6.86 -10.18
C LYS A 2 6.39 -6.27 -8.92
N ASP A 3 5.54 -7.03 -8.27
CA ASP A 3 4.87 -6.67 -7.03
C ASP A 3 5.92 -6.29 -5.98
N ILE A 4 5.83 -5.08 -5.44
CA ILE A 4 6.75 -4.53 -4.44
C ILE A 4 6.79 -5.43 -3.20
N SER A 5 5.63 -5.94 -2.76
CA SER A 5 5.53 -6.90 -1.68
C SER A 5 6.27 -8.21 -2.01
N SER A 6 6.30 -8.61 -3.29
CA SER A 6 6.98 -9.83 -3.73
C SER A 6 8.50 -9.68 -3.78
N ILE A 7 9.03 -8.47 -3.97
CA ILE A 7 10.48 -8.22 -4.01
C ILE A 7 11.06 -8.33 -2.60
N ASN A 8 10.46 -7.69 -1.62
CA ASN A 8 10.88 -7.73 -0.23
C ASN A 8 10.73 -9.12 0.38
N LEU A 9 9.59 -9.76 0.14
CA LEU A 9 9.32 -11.11 0.58
C LEU A 9 10.19 -12.18 -0.11
N LYS A 10 10.65 -11.97 -1.36
CA LYS A 10 11.60 -12.86 -2.03
C LYS A 10 13.00 -12.76 -1.45
N SER A 11 13.43 -11.56 -1.07
CA SER A 11 14.70 -11.30 -0.42
C SER A 11 14.73 -11.92 0.99
N LEU A 12 13.71 -11.65 1.81
CA LEU A 12 13.45 -12.29 3.10
C LEU A 12 13.52 -13.82 2.99
N LYS A 13 12.86 -14.36 1.98
CA LYS A 13 12.78 -15.78 1.71
C LYS A 13 14.13 -16.40 1.42
N LYS A 14 15.01 -15.74 0.65
CA LYS A 14 16.32 -16.28 0.28
C LYS A 14 17.24 -16.46 1.49
N GLN A 15 17.15 -15.55 2.46
CA GLN A 15 17.94 -15.64 3.70
C GLN A 15 17.35 -16.65 4.70
N LEU A 16 16.05 -16.62 4.92
CA LEU A 16 15.38 -17.51 5.87
C LEU A 16 15.41 -18.95 5.41
N SER A 17 15.36 -19.19 4.09
CA SER A 17 15.45 -20.53 3.54
C SER A 17 16.82 -21.19 3.75
N LYS A 18 17.90 -20.40 3.87
CA LYS A 18 19.24 -20.91 4.20
C LYS A 18 19.36 -21.35 5.65
N LYS A 19 18.56 -20.77 6.57
CA LYS A 19 18.61 -21.00 8.03
C LYS A 19 17.46 -21.87 8.56
N GLY A 20 16.54 -22.35 7.72
CA GLY A 20 15.46 -23.24 8.17
C GLY A 20 14.31 -22.58 8.93
N TYR A 21 14.25 -21.25 9.01
CA TYR A 21 13.26 -20.53 9.80
C TYR A 21 11.88 -20.44 9.12
N HIS A 22 10.83 -20.65 9.93
CA HIS A 22 9.44 -20.39 9.56
C HIS A 22 9.08 -18.98 10.04
N PHE A 23 8.85 -18.08 9.12
CA PHE A 23 8.41 -16.72 9.46
C PHE A 23 6.90 -16.71 9.69
N LYS A 24 6.51 -16.48 10.94
CA LYS A 24 5.16 -16.04 11.31
C LYS A 24 5.30 -14.58 11.76
N ASN A 25 5.21 -13.66 10.84
CA ASN A 25 5.10 -12.27 11.24
C ASN A 25 3.65 -11.85 11.20
N LYS A 26 3.16 -11.55 12.38
CA LYS A 26 1.91 -10.86 12.56
C LYS A 26 2.25 -9.37 12.47
N ILE A 27 2.04 -8.77 11.31
CA ILE A 27 2.03 -7.32 11.20
C ILE A 27 0.66 -6.92 11.73
N SER A 28 0.57 -6.63 13.02
CA SER A 28 -0.69 -6.23 13.62
C SER A 28 -0.55 -4.82 14.19
N SER A 29 -1.47 -3.97 13.80
CA SER A 29 -1.79 -2.79 14.54
C SER A 29 -3.32 -2.67 14.58
N GLY A 30 -3.90 -2.70 15.79
CA GLY A 30 -5.33 -2.53 15.99
C GLY A 30 -6.19 -3.72 15.56
N GLY A 31 -7.43 -3.78 15.97
CA GLY A 31 -8.35 -4.93 15.97
C GLY A 31 -8.62 -5.69 14.66
N TYR A 32 -7.98 -5.35 13.55
CA TYR A 32 -8.02 -6.09 12.29
C TYR A 32 -6.59 -6.34 11.83
N ALA A 33 -6.03 -7.49 12.22
CA ALA A 33 -4.67 -7.85 11.85
C ALA A 33 -4.62 -8.43 10.44
N THR A 34 -4.13 -7.67 9.46
CA THR A 34 -3.66 -8.25 8.20
C THR A 34 -2.38 -9.02 8.50
N THR A 35 -2.43 -10.34 8.41
CA THR A 35 -1.26 -11.19 8.62
C THR A 35 -0.65 -11.51 7.28
N ILE A 36 0.51 -10.93 6.98
CA ILE A 36 1.34 -11.41 5.88
C ILE A 36 2.18 -12.54 6.43
N THR A 37 1.78 -13.78 6.17
CA THR A 37 2.53 -14.95 6.57
C THR A 37 3.26 -15.51 5.36
N VAL A 38 4.59 -15.54 5.43
CA VAL A 38 5.41 -16.24 4.44
C VAL A 38 5.72 -17.62 4.97
N LYS A 39 5.14 -18.66 4.35
CA LYS A 39 5.45 -20.06 4.67
C LYS A 39 6.46 -20.60 3.67
N LYS A 40 7.47 -21.34 4.18
CA LYS A 40 8.39 -22.10 3.34
C LYS A 40 7.63 -23.28 2.73
N GLY A 41 7.43 -23.26 1.41
CA GLY A 41 6.90 -24.40 0.66
C GLY A 41 8.00 -25.05 -0.16
N PHE A 42 8.00 -26.39 -0.26
CA PHE A 42 8.87 -27.13 -1.16
C PHE A 42 8.02 -27.59 -2.35
N CYS A 43 8.36 -27.12 -3.54
CA CYS A 43 7.79 -27.61 -4.79
C CYS A 43 8.94 -27.95 -5.72
N GLY A 44 9.41 -29.19 -5.65
CA GLY A 44 10.57 -29.66 -6.39
C GLY A 44 11.83 -28.81 -6.12
N LYS A 45 12.63 -28.52 -7.15
CA LYS A 45 13.84 -27.67 -7.02
C LYS A 45 13.58 -26.18 -6.86
N LYS A 46 12.33 -25.71 -6.97
CA LYS A 46 11.94 -24.29 -6.82
C LYS A 46 11.32 -24.04 -5.44
N ARG A 47 11.83 -23.04 -4.73
CA ARG A 47 11.25 -22.59 -3.45
C ARG A 47 10.16 -21.57 -3.71
N CYS A 48 8.95 -21.83 -3.21
CA CYS A 48 7.81 -20.91 -3.35
C CYS A 48 7.58 -20.14 -2.04
N ALA A 49 7.35 -18.81 -2.12
CA ALA A 49 6.78 -18.06 -1.01
C ALA A 49 5.27 -18.16 -1.09
N LYS A 50 4.63 -18.37 0.05
CA LYS A 50 3.19 -18.21 0.19
C LYS A 50 2.96 -16.88 0.88
N ILE A 51 2.15 -16.04 0.26
CA ILE A 51 1.78 -14.74 0.80
C ILE A 51 0.33 -14.83 1.22
N PHE A 52 0.07 -14.49 2.47
CA PHE A 52 -1.27 -14.46 3.02
C PHE A 52 -1.64 -13.03 3.36
N VAL A 53 -2.80 -12.58 2.88
CA VAL A 53 -3.42 -11.32 3.26
C VAL A 53 -4.80 -11.67 3.79
N ASP A 54 -5.10 -11.26 5.02
CA ASP A 54 -6.33 -11.60 5.72
C ASP A 54 -6.68 -13.10 5.67
N GLY A 55 -5.65 -13.95 5.88
CA GLY A 55 -5.79 -15.40 5.84
C GLY A 55 -5.88 -16.03 4.44
N ASN A 56 -5.99 -15.24 3.38
CA ASN A 56 -6.06 -15.72 2.01
C ASN A 56 -4.67 -15.95 1.42
N ASP A 57 -4.40 -17.13 0.89
CA ASP A 57 -3.16 -17.47 0.18
C ASP A 57 -3.22 -16.91 -1.24
N ILE A 58 -2.68 -15.70 -1.46
CA ILE A 58 -2.69 -15.04 -2.77
C ILE A 58 -1.75 -15.70 -3.78
N SER A 59 -0.80 -16.54 -3.32
CA SER A 59 0.11 -17.26 -4.22
C SER A 59 -0.58 -18.39 -5.01
N LYS A 60 -1.79 -18.77 -4.63
CA LYS A 60 -2.61 -19.79 -5.28
C LYS A 60 -3.71 -19.20 -6.18
N MET A 61 -3.88 -17.90 -6.19
CA MET A 61 -4.86 -17.25 -7.01
C MET A 61 -4.42 -17.29 -8.48
N ASN A 62 -5.38 -17.57 -9.38
CA ASN A 62 -5.18 -17.35 -10.81
C ASN A 62 -5.18 -15.85 -11.12
N ASP A 63 -4.82 -15.47 -12.34
CA ASP A 63 -4.64 -14.06 -12.74
C ASP A 63 -5.94 -13.25 -12.55
N ASP A 64 -7.11 -13.80 -12.86
CA ASP A 64 -8.39 -13.12 -12.71
C ASP A 64 -8.71 -12.85 -11.24
N LYS A 65 -8.57 -13.86 -10.38
CA LYS A 65 -8.78 -13.72 -8.93
C LYS A 65 -7.78 -12.75 -8.32
N LEU A 66 -6.52 -12.80 -8.77
CA LEU A 66 -5.48 -11.91 -8.31
C LEU A 66 -5.72 -10.46 -8.75
N ALA A 67 -6.29 -10.25 -9.95
CA ALA A 67 -6.69 -8.93 -10.43
C ALA A 67 -7.82 -8.34 -9.58
N VAL A 68 -8.85 -9.14 -9.28
CA VAL A 68 -9.95 -8.73 -8.39
C VAL A 68 -9.44 -8.47 -6.97
N PHE A 69 -8.57 -9.36 -6.45
CA PHE A 69 -7.96 -9.19 -5.13
C PHE A 69 -7.18 -7.88 -5.03
N ARG A 70 -6.30 -7.59 -6.01
CA ARG A 70 -5.53 -6.33 -6.05
C ARG A 70 -6.43 -5.11 -6.05
N ARG A 71 -7.50 -5.11 -6.85
CA ARG A 71 -8.44 -4.00 -6.96
C ARG A 71 -9.18 -3.72 -5.66
N ARG A 72 -9.49 -4.78 -4.89
CA ARG A 72 -10.34 -4.70 -3.70
C ARG A 72 -9.57 -4.59 -2.39
N GLN A 73 -8.43 -5.27 -2.30
CA GLN A 73 -7.72 -5.49 -1.04
C GLN A 73 -6.36 -4.80 -0.97
N VAL A 74 -5.91 -4.20 -2.10
CA VAL A 74 -4.59 -3.55 -2.15
C VAL A 74 -4.74 -2.14 -2.68
N GLY A 75 -4.46 -1.16 -1.83
CA GLY A 75 -4.26 0.24 -2.26
C GLY A 75 -2.81 0.46 -2.66
N ILE A 76 -2.56 1.16 -3.76
CA ILE A 76 -1.20 1.47 -4.21
C ILE A 76 -1.03 2.98 -4.32
N VAL A 77 0.00 3.49 -3.66
CA VAL A 77 0.43 4.89 -3.68
C VAL A 77 1.79 4.96 -4.35
N TYR A 78 1.91 5.75 -5.40
CA TYR A 78 3.14 5.91 -6.18
C TYR A 78 3.82 7.25 -5.91
N GLN A 79 5.12 7.31 -6.17
CA GLN A 79 5.91 8.53 -6.10
C GLN A 79 5.41 9.62 -7.06
N PHE A 80 4.98 9.27 -8.28
CA PHE A 80 4.51 10.20 -9.32
C PHE A 80 2.98 10.32 -9.39
N TYR A 81 2.27 10.05 -8.28
CA TYR A 81 0.82 10.19 -8.12
C TYR A 81 -0.03 9.33 -9.05
N ASN A 82 0.35 9.17 -10.32
CA ASN A 82 -0.33 8.41 -11.38
C ASN A 82 -1.84 8.70 -11.46
N LEU A 83 -2.21 9.99 -11.34
CA LEU A 83 -3.58 10.44 -11.57
C LEU A 83 -3.89 10.44 -13.06
N ILE A 84 -5.13 10.16 -13.39
CA ILE A 84 -5.63 10.25 -14.77
C ILE A 84 -5.88 11.74 -15.08
N PRO A 85 -5.18 12.36 -16.05
CA PRO A 85 -5.17 13.80 -16.21
C PRO A 85 -6.51 14.43 -16.61
N ILE A 86 -7.36 13.66 -17.28
CA ILE A 86 -8.68 14.09 -17.76
C ILE A 86 -9.80 13.87 -16.73
N LEU A 87 -9.50 13.20 -15.62
CA LEU A 87 -10.45 12.95 -14.54
C LEU A 87 -10.23 13.97 -13.42
N THR A 88 -11.33 14.43 -12.84
CA THR A 88 -11.33 15.27 -11.64
C THR A 88 -10.76 14.52 -10.42
N VAL A 89 -10.55 15.23 -9.32
CA VAL A 89 -10.17 14.63 -8.02
C VAL A 89 -11.16 13.55 -7.63
N GLU A 90 -12.46 13.85 -7.65
CA GLU A 90 -13.51 12.87 -7.28
C GLU A 90 -13.45 11.64 -8.17
N GLU A 91 -13.41 11.80 -9.48
CA GLU A 91 -13.37 10.71 -10.45
C GLU A 91 -12.07 9.88 -10.33
N ASN A 92 -10.92 10.51 -10.06
CA ASN A 92 -9.70 9.78 -9.76
C ASN A 92 -9.84 8.93 -8.50
N ILE A 93 -10.48 9.47 -7.45
CA ILE A 93 -10.70 8.75 -6.19
C ILE A 93 -11.65 7.57 -6.40
N THR A 94 -12.75 7.75 -7.13
CA THR A 94 -13.78 6.72 -7.34
C THR A 94 -13.42 5.69 -8.40
N LEU A 95 -12.41 5.95 -9.22
CA LEU A 95 -11.99 5.08 -10.32
C LEU A 95 -11.87 3.59 -9.97
N PRO A 96 -11.30 3.18 -8.82
CA PRO A 96 -11.25 1.75 -8.46
C PRO A 96 -12.64 1.12 -8.25
N CYS A 97 -13.62 1.89 -7.78
CA CYS A 97 -15.01 1.44 -7.63
C CYS A 97 -15.65 1.24 -9.00
N ASP A 98 -15.47 2.22 -9.89
CA ASP A 98 -16.03 2.20 -11.25
C ASP A 98 -15.46 1.02 -12.06
N LEU A 99 -14.15 0.77 -11.96
CA LEU A 99 -13.49 -0.37 -12.59
C LEU A 99 -13.92 -1.74 -12.02
N ASP A 100 -14.41 -1.76 -10.78
CA ASP A 100 -14.94 -2.97 -10.14
C ASP A 100 -16.44 -3.19 -10.43
N GLY A 101 -17.09 -2.23 -11.09
CA GLY A 101 -18.53 -2.25 -11.37
C GLY A 101 -19.40 -2.15 -10.11
N ARG A 102 -18.81 -1.67 -8.99
CA ARG A 102 -19.53 -1.43 -7.74
C ARG A 102 -19.87 0.03 -7.59
N GLY A 103 -21.02 0.31 -7.02
CA GLY A 103 -21.39 1.67 -6.66
C GLY A 103 -20.40 2.27 -5.66
N VAL A 104 -20.18 3.58 -5.76
CA VAL A 104 -19.35 4.33 -4.81
C VAL A 104 -20.13 4.50 -3.50
N ASP A 105 -19.50 4.12 -2.39
CA ASP A 105 -19.96 4.47 -1.06
C ASP A 105 -19.79 5.99 -0.87
N ARG A 106 -20.91 6.71 -0.94
CA ARG A 106 -20.93 8.18 -0.90
C ARG A 106 -20.51 8.71 0.46
N GLU A 107 -20.90 8.07 1.53
CA GLU A 107 -20.52 8.48 2.89
C GLU A 107 -19.01 8.36 3.08
N ARG A 108 -18.43 7.24 2.64
CA ARG A 108 -16.99 7.04 2.65
C ARG A 108 -16.24 8.04 1.77
N LEU A 109 -16.76 8.34 0.57
CA LEU A 109 -16.16 9.34 -0.31
C LEU A 109 -16.12 10.72 0.36
N GLU A 110 -17.22 11.18 0.96
CA GLU A 110 -17.27 12.45 1.65
C GLU A 110 -16.31 12.50 2.84
N MET A 111 -16.24 11.42 3.64
CA MET A 111 -15.30 11.28 4.75
C MET A 111 -13.84 11.38 4.27
N ILE A 112 -13.50 10.72 3.15
CA ILE A 112 -12.15 10.78 2.56
C ILE A 112 -11.86 12.19 2.06
N LEU A 113 -12.77 12.83 1.32
CA LEU A 113 -12.60 14.19 0.81
C LEU A 113 -12.34 15.20 1.93
N ASP A 114 -13.03 15.06 3.05
CA ASP A 114 -12.83 15.91 4.22
C ASP A 114 -11.50 15.62 4.93
N SER A 115 -11.25 14.37 5.27
CA SER A 115 -10.04 13.96 5.99
C SER A 115 -8.75 14.30 5.24
N PHE A 116 -8.80 14.32 3.90
CA PHE A 116 -7.66 14.65 3.04
C PHE A 116 -7.63 16.11 2.58
N GLY A 117 -8.60 16.95 3.04
CA GLY A 117 -8.69 18.36 2.67
C GLY A 117 -8.91 18.58 1.17
N LEU A 118 -9.63 17.67 0.52
CA LEU A 118 -9.86 17.68 -0.92
C LEU A 118 -11.27 18.16 -1.32
N ARG A 119 -12.17 18.39 -0.37
CA ARG A 119 -13.57 18.77 -0.62
C ARG A 119 -13.69 20.01 -1.55
N ALA A 120 -12.94 21.05 -1.28
CA ALA A 120 -12.95 22.26 -2.11
C ALA A 120 -12.31 22.07 -3.50
N ARG A 121 -11.62 20.96 -3.71
CA ARG A 121 -10.91 20.61 -4.94
C ARG A 121 -11.53 19.45 -5.70
N ARG A 122 -12.67 18.92 -5.23
CA ARG A 122 -13.28 17.69 -5.78
C ARG A 122 -13.50 17.68 -7.29
N LYS A 123 -13.77 18.86 -7.88
CA LYS A 123 -14.00 19.04 -9.33
C LYS A 123 -12.77 19.54 -10.09
N HIS A 124 -11.63 19.71 -9.44
CA HIS A 124 -10.40 20.15 -10.10
C HIS A 124 -9.75 18.97 -10.85
N LEU A 125 -9.07 19.31 -11.95
CA LEU A 125 -8.21 18.38 -12.68
C LEU A 125 -6.82 18.32 -12.03
N PRO A 126 -6.05 17.24 -12.24
CA PRO A 126 -4.72 17.08 -11.65
C PRO A 126 -3.76 18.25 -11.92
N ASN A 127 -3.81 18.86 -13.10
CA ASN A 127 -2.96 20.01 -13.46
C ASN A 127 -3.32 21.32 -12.70
N GLN A 128 -4.42 21.34 -11.99
CA GLN A 128 -4.87 22.46 -11.15
C GLN A 128 -4.50 22.27 -9.67
N LEU A 129 -3.78 21.19 -9.34
CA LEU A 129 -3.44 20.79 -7.99
C LEU A 129 -1.93 20.97 -7.73
N SER A 130 -1.60 21.36 -6.50
CA SER A 130 -0.21 21.25 -6.04
C SER A 130 0.24 19.79 -5.93
N GLY A 131 1.56 19.55 -5.89
CA GLY A 131 2.11 18.18 -5.72
C GLY A 131 1.55 17.46 -4.50
N GLY A 132 1.48 18.15 -3.34
CA GLY A 132 0.86 17.60 -2.14
C GLY A 132 -0.62 17.26 -2.31
N GLN A 133 -1.40 18.10 -3.03
CA GLN A 133 -2.81 17.81 -3.33
C GLN A 133 -2.95 16.61 -4.28
N GLN A 134 -2.08 16.49 -5.27
CA GLN A 134 -2.05 15.32 -6.16
C GLN A 134 -1.73 14.04 -5.38
N GLN A 135 -0.75 14.08 -4.48
CA GLN A 135 -0.41 12.93 -3.66
C GLN A 135 -1.54 12.55 -2.70
N ARG A 136 -2.19 13.53 -2.05
CA ARG A 136 -3.38 13.27 -1.23
C ARG A 136 -4.51 12.63 -2.03
N THR A 137 -4.73 13.07 -3.27
CA THR A 137 -5.70 12.44 -4.19
C THR A 137 -5.31 11.00 -4.53
N SER A 138 -4.02 10.71 -4.77
CA SER A 138 -3.51 9.37 -5.01
C SER A 138 -3.72 8.43 -3.81
N ILE A 139 -3.48 8.92 -2.60
CA ILE A 139 -3.73 8.17 -1.36
C ILE A 139 -5.23 7.95 -1.18
N ALA A 140 -6.05 8.97 -1.35
CA ALA A 140 -7.51 8.87 -1.27
C ALA A 140 -8.07 7.82 -2.24
N ARG A 141 -7.56 7.79 -3.48
CA ARG A 141 -7.88 6.74 -4.47
C ARG A 141 -7.49 5.34 -3.98
N ALA A 142 -6.32 5.22 -3.36
CA ALA A 142 -5.87 3.93 -2.83
C ALA A 142 -6.77 3.40 -1.71
N LEU A 143 -7.46 4.30 -0.99
CA LEU A 143 -8.25 3.98 0.21
C LEU A 143 -9.75 3.81 -0.03
N ILE A 144 -10.28 4.21 -1.18
CA ILE A 144 -11.73 4.25 -1.41
C ILE A 144 -12.39 2.88 -1.24
N ASN A 145 -11.74 1.80 -1.64
CA ASN A 145 -12.23 0.43 -1.51
C ASN A 145 -11.99 -0.20 -0.12
N ASN A 146 -11.52 0.58 0.86
CA ASN A 146 -11.17 0.07 2.18
C ASN A 146 -10.22 -1.14 2.14
N PRO A 147 -9.06 -1.03 1.50
CA PRO A 147 -8.15 -2.15 1.32
C PRO A 147 -7.56 -2.60 2.65
N SER A 148 -7.25 -3.88 2.79
CA SER A 148 -6.52 -4.42 3.94
C SER A 148 -5.05 -4.04 3.94
N LEU A 149 -4.49 -3.78 2.75
CA LEU A 149 -3.08 -3.51 2.53
C LEU A 149 -2.89 -2.24 1.70
N VAL A 150 -2.06 -1.32 2.17
CA VAL A 150 -1.60 -0.14 1.43
C VAL A 150 -0.11 -0.31 1.14
N LEU A 151 0.25 -0.26 -0.14
CA LEU A 151 1.64 -0.28 -0.61
C LEU A 151 1.99 1.13 -1.06
N ALA A 152 3.00 1.74 -0.46
CA ALA A 152 3.47 3.07 -0.78
C ALA A 152 4.92 3.02 -1.28
N ASP A 153 5.16 3.47 -2.50
CA ASP A 153 6.46 3.51 -3.14
C ASP A 153 6.94 4.96 -3.20
N GLU A 154 7.92 5.30 -2.35
CA GLU A 154 8.47 6.66 -2.19
C GLU A 154 7.40 7.75 -2.10
N PRO A 155 6.40 7.64 -1.20
CA PRO A 155 5.20 8.47 -1.25
C PRO A 155 5.46 9.96 -0.99
N THR A 156 6.65 10.31 -0.54
CA THR A 156 7.07 11.68 -0.22
C THR A 156 8.21 12.18 -1.10
N GLY A 157 8.72 11.36 -2.02
CA GLY A 157 9.95 11.62 -2.77
C GLY A 157 9.92 12.87 -3.67
N ASN A 158 8.74 13.37 -4.02
CA ASN A 158 8.56 14.56 -4.87
C ASN A 158 7.86 15.73 -4.14
N LEU A 159 7.88 15.71 -2.81
CA LEU A 159 7.17 16.69 -1.98
C LEU A 159 8.13 17.55 -1.16
N ASP A 160 7.72 18.77 -0.87
CA ASP A 160 8.35 19.59 0.16
C ASP A 160 8.14 18.99 1.57
N SER A 161 8.90 19.47 2.55
CA SER A 161 8.88 18.94 3.91
C SER A 161 7.50 18.99 4.55
N LYS A 162 6.75 20.08 4.37
CA LYS A 162 5.41 20.24 4.94
C LYS A 162 4.42 19.24 4.33
N SER A 163 4.40 19.13 3.00
CA SER A 163 3.55 18.16 2.29
C SER A 163 3.93 16.71 2.63
N SER A 164 5.22 16.46 2.86
CA SER A 164 5.72 15.14 3.31
C SER A 164 5.17 14.76 4.68
N GLU A 165 5.19 15.67 5.64
CA GLU A 165 4.63 15.46 6.97
C GLU A 165 3.11 15.20 6.92
N GLU A 166 2.38 15.96 6.09
CA GLU A 166 0.94 15.75 5.88
C GLU A 166 0.67 14.34 5.33
N VAL A 167 1.41 13.91 4.32
CA VAL A 167 1.29 12.57 3.72
C VAL A 167 1.60 11.47 4.74
N MET A 168 2.67 11.64 5.53
CA MET A 168 3.01 10.66 6.58
C MET A 168 1.94 10.58 7.66
N SER A 169 1.37 11.70 8.06
CA SER A 169 0.25 11.75 9.01
C SER A 169 -0.98 11.00 8.47
N MET A 170 -1.27 11.13 7.18
CA MET A 170 -2.36 10.40 6.52
C MET A 170 -2.11 8.88 6.48
N LEU A 171 -0.89 8.45 6.15
CA LEU A 171 -0.54 7.04 6.16
C LEU A 171 -0.60 6.43 7.56
N LYS A 172 -0.21 7.19 8.59
CA LYS A 172 -0.40 6.79 10.00
C LYS A 172 -1.87 6.68 10.37
N MET A 173 -2.70 7.63 9.94
CA MET A 173 -4.14 7.56 10.16
C MET A 173 -4.75 6.31 9.51
N CYS A 174 -4.32 5.92 8.31
CA CYS A 174 -4.75 4.70 7.65
C CYS A 174 -4.46 3.46 8.51
N ASN A 175 -3.28 3.41 9.10
CA ASN A 175 -2.89 2.31 9.98
C ASN A 175 -3.67 2.34 11.31
N GLN A 176 -3.68 3.47 12.02
CA GLN A 176 -4.20 3.57 13.37
C GLN A 176 -5.73 3.62 13.44
N SER A 177 -6.36 4.39 12.54
CA SER A 177 -7.81 4.63 12.60
C SER A 177 -8.61 3.65 11.73
N TYR A 178 -8.04 3.20 10.61
CA TYR A 178 -8.72 2.28 9.69
C TYR A 178 -8.20 0.85 9.78
N GLY A 179 -7.19 0.58 10.62
CA GLY A 179 -6.65 -0.76 10.84
C GLY A 179 -5.93 -1.37 9.62
N GLN A 180 -5.52 -0.53 8.67
CA GLN A 180 -4.87 -0.98 7.44
C GLN A 180 -3.39 -1.29 7.69
N THR A 181 -2.88 -2.33 7.05
CA THR A 181 -1.43 -2.57 7.02
C THR A 181 -0.80 -1.66 5.96
N VAL A 182 0.15 -0.82 6.36
CA VAL A 182 0.90 0.03 5.44
C VAL A 182 2.31 -0.55 5.27
N ILE A 183 2.69 -0.82 4.03
CA ILE A 183 4.07 -1.17 3.66
C ILE A 183 4.60 -0.03 2.81
N MET A 184 5.64 0.63 3.29
CA MET A 184 6.25 1.75 2.60
C MET A 184 7.68 1.40 2.17
N ILE A 185 8.05 1.79 0.97
CA ILE A 185 9.43 1.78 0.49
C ILE A 185 9.91 3.22 0.51
N THR A 186 11.05 3.45 1.14
CA THR A 186 11.70 4.75 1.13
C THR A 186 13.20 4.60 1.33
N HIS A 187 13.96 5.53 0.78
CA HIS A 187 15.40 5.70 1.05
C HIS A 187 15.66 6.77 2.13
N ASN A 188 14.62 7.46 2.60
CA ASN A 188 14.74 8.48 3.65
C ASN A 188 14.63 7.81 5.02
N LEU A 189 15.74 7.81 5.78
CA LEU A 189 15.82 7.18 7.09
C LEU A 189 14.92 7.83 8.14
N ASP A 190 14.69 9.15 8.07
CA ASP A 190 13.83 9.84 9.04
C ASP A 190 12.35 9.52 8.84
N ILE A 191 11.96 9.23 7.61
CA ILE A 191 10.65 8.69 7.30
C ILE A 191 10.55 7.23 7.74
N ALA A 192 11.57 6.42 7.46
CA ALA A 192 11.60 5.01 7.85
C ALA A 192 11.47 4.83 9.37
N LYS A 193 12.12 5.67 10.18
CA LYS A 193 12.02 5.67 11.65
C LYS A 193 10.61 5.89 12.21
N GLN A 194 9.70 6.37 11.39
CA GLN A 194 8.30 6.59 11.79
C GLN A 194 7.43 5.33 11.69
N ALA A 195 7.97 4.24 11.13
CA ALA A 195 7.28 2.97 11.03
C ALA A 195 7.45 2.12 12.31
N ASP A 196 6.49 1.24 12.57
CA ASP A 196 6.56 0.28 13.69
C ASP A 196 7.68 -0.74 13.48
N ARG A 197 8.14 -0.90 12.23
CA ARG A 197 9.15 -1.89 11.85
C ARG A 197 9.90 -1.45 10.60
N ILE A 198 11.22 -1.61 10.61
CA ILE A 198 12.09 -1.28 9.49
C ILE A 198 12.80 -2.55 9.00
N ILE A 199 12.82 -2.74 7.69
CA ILE A 199 13.56 -3.82 7.03
C ILE A 199 14.52 -3.19 6.04
N THR A 200 15.80 -3.26 6.33
CA THR A 200 16.86 -2.73 5.46
C THR A 200 17.30 -3.78 4.45
N ILE A 201 17.29 -3.40 3.16
CA ILE A 201 17.67 -4.26 2.05
C ILE A 201 18.86 -3.65 1.32
N SER A 202 19.95 -4.43 1.18
CA SER A 202 21.11 -4.09 0.35
C SER A 202 21.42 -5.28 -0.57
N ASP A 203 21.69 -5.00 -1.86
CA ASP A 203 21.99 -6.00 -2.90
C ASP A 203 20.99 -7.18 -2.93
N GLY A 204 19.71 -6.87 -2.73
CA GLY A 204 18.63 -7.87 -2.72
C GLY A 204 18.66 -8.81 -1.49
N LYS A 205 19.37 -8.43 -0.42
CA LYS A 205 19.44 -9.16 0.85
C LYS A 205 18.95 -8.27 1.97
N ILE A 206 18.27 -8.86 2.95
CA ILE A 206 18.00 -8.20 4.21
C ILE A 206 19.31 -8.15 5.00
N VAL A 207 19.71 -6.96 5.38
CA VAL A 207 20.93 -6.72 6.19
C VAL A 207 20.58 -6.38 7.61
N GLU A 208 19.41 -5.78 7.86
CA GLU A 208 18.97 -5.37 9.18
C GLU A 208 17.44 -5.44 9.27
N GLU A 209 16.94 -5.73 10.47
CA GLU A 209 15.52 -5.68 10.84
C GLU A 209 15.41 -5.10 12.25
N VAL A 210 14.71 -3.95 12.40
CA VAL A 210 14.52 -3.19 13.66
C VAL A 210 13.05 -2.89 13.88
#